data_533eade191c2f2aa639efc00450e5a2f
#
_entry.id   533eade191c2f2aa639efc00450e5a2f
#
_cell.length_a   1.000
_cell.length_b   1.000
_cell.length_c   1.000
_cell.angle_alpha   90.00
_cell.angle_beta   90.00
_cell.angle_gamma   90.00
#
_symmetry.space_group_name_H-M   'P 1'
#
loop_
_entity.id
_entity.type
_entity.pdbx_description
1 polymer ?
#
loop_
_entity_poly.entity_id
_entity_poly.type
_entity_poly.pdbx_seq_one_letter_code
_entity_poly.pdbx_strand_id
1 'polypeptide(L)'
;TIARMKTLTSKTVDPAVLDGIDAYWRAANYLSVGQIYLLDNPLLREPLRAEHVKPRLVGHWGTTPGLNFIYVHLNRVIKQRDLNMIYIIGPGHGGPGIVANTWLEGTYSEVYPNISQDEEGMKKLFKQFSFPGGIPSHVAPETPGSIHEGGELGYALSHAYGAAFDNPDLIVAAVV
;
A
#
# COMPACT_ATOMS: atom_id res chain seq x y z
N THR A 1 -10.18 27.01 28.67
CA THR A 1 -9.36 28.02 27.94
C THR A 1 -9.13 27.45 26.55
N ILE A 2 -9.82 27.99 25.53
CA ILE A 2 -9.68 27.58 24.13
C ILE A 2 -8.29 28.06 23.67
N ALA A 3 -7.39 27.13 23.46
CA ALA A 3 -6.07 27.43 22.91
C ALA A 3 -6.24 28.01 21.49
N ARG A 4 -5.74 29.23 21.31
CA ARG A 4 -5.71 29.97 20.04
C ARG A 4 -4.98 29.11 19.00
N MET A 5 -5.70 28.50 18.07
CA MET A 5 -5.10 27.85 16.91
C MET A 5 -4.26 28.90 16.18
N LYS A 6 -2.93 28.73 16.20
CA LYS A 6 -2.03 29.49 15.33
C LYS A 6 -2.42 29.17 13.90
N THR A 7 -2.83 30.18 13.15
CA THR A 7 -3.02 30.08 11.71
C THR A 7 -1.72 29.57 11.11
N LEU A 8 -1.71 28.32 10.64
CA LEU A 8 -0.61 27.80 9.87
C LEU A 8 -0.56 28.61 8.58
N THR A 9 0.40 29.49 8.47
CA THR A 9 0.72 30.10 7.17
C THR A 9 1.02 28.96 6.21
N SER A 10 0.18 28.81 5.20
CA SER A 10 0.33 27.83 4.13
C SER A 10 1.70 28.03 3.47
N LYS A 11 2.72 27.32 3.94
CA LYS A 11 3.91 27.12 3.13
C LYS A 11 3.49 26.21 1.98
N THR A 12 3.49 26.72 0.79
CA THR A 12 3.31 25.89 -0.43
C THR A 12 4.35 24.77 -0.38
N VAL A 13 3.90 23.55 -0.63
CA VAL A 13 4.79 22.39 -0.74
C VAL A 13 5.68 22.61 -1.96
N ASP A 14 6.97 22.30 -1.84
CA ASP A 14 7.91 22.37 -2.96
C ASP A 14 7.36 21.55 -4.16
N PRO A 15 7.30 22.13 -5.36
CA PRO A 15 6.85 21.42 -6.56
C PRO A 15 7.57 20.08 -6.79
N ALA A 16 8.88 20.01 -6.56
CA ALA A 16 9.64 18.76 -6.69
C ALA A 16 9.16 17.66 -5.73
N VAL A 17 8.71 18.03 -4.54
CA VAL A 17 8.10 17.10 -3.58
C VAL A 17 6.75 16.62 -4.07
N LEU A 18 5.95 17.52 -4.67
CA LEU A 18 4.65 17.14 -5.25
C LEU A 18 4.82 16.20 -6.44
N ASP A 19 5.78 16.46 -7.31
CA ASP A 19 6.11 15.59 -8.45
C ASP A 19 6.54 14.19 -7.97
N GLY A 20 7.34 14.13 -6.91
CA GLY A 20 7.74 12.86 -6.28
C GLY A 20 6.56 12.09 -5.67
N ILE A 21 5.66 12.80 -5.00
CA ILE A 21 4.42 12.21 -4.44
C ILE A 21 3.53 11.65 -5.56
N ASP A 22 3.33 12.43 -6.64
CA ASP A 22 2.52 11.98 -7.79
C ASP A 22 3.14 10.76 -8.46
N ALA A 23 4.45 10.76 -8.70
CA ALA A 23 5.16 9.64 -9.30
C ALA A 23 5.03 8.37 -8.46
N TYR A 24 5.24 8.46 -7.15
CA TYR A 24 5.08 7.35 -6.22
C TYR A 24 3.64 6.83 -6.19
N TRP A 25 2.68 7.72 -6.05
CA TRP A 25 1.26 7.37 -6.01
C TRP A 25 0.81 6.66 -7.31
N ARG A 26 1.25 7.14 -8.45
CA ARG A 26 0.96 6.49 -9.75
C ARG A 26 1.60 5.12 -9.86
N ALA A 27 2.85 4.96 -9.41
CA ALA A 27 3.53 3.67 -9.38
C ALA A 27 2.80 2.67 -8.48
N ALA A 28 2.42 3.08 -7.27
CA ALA A 28 1.65 2.24 -6.33
C ALA A 28 0.29 1.83 -6.92
N ASN A 29 -0.40 2.74 -7.60
CA ASN A 29 -1.66 2.44 -8.27
C ASN A 29 -1.47 1.47 -9.43
N TYR A 30 -0.42 1.64 -10.24
CA TYR A 30 -0.11 0.72 -11.33
C TYR A 30 0.18 -0.69 -10.82
N LEU A 31 1.02 -0.80 -9.80
CA LEU A 31 1.33 -2.08 -9.16
C LEU A 31 0.09 -2.74 -8.55
N SER A 32 -0.81 -1.95 -7.99
CA SER A 32 -2.07 -2.46 -7.42
C SER A 32 -2.98 -3.04 -8.50
N VAL A 33 -3.14 -2.33 -9.62
CA VAL A 33 -3.92 -2.79 -10.77
C VAL A 33 -3.28 -4.02 -11.42
N GLY A 34 -1.96 -3.99 -11.59
CA GLY A 34 -1.20 -5.10 -12.17
C GLY A 34 -1.39 -6.40 -11.39
N GLN A 35 -1.39 -6.34 -10.06
CA GLN A 35 -1.66 -7.51 -9.21
C GLN A 35 -3.03 -8.14 -9.48
N ILE A 36 -4.04 -7.35 -9.77
CA ILE A 36 -5.41 -7.84 -10.02
C ILE A 36 -5.51 -8.45 -11.43
N TYR A 37 -4.92 -7.80 -12.43
CA TYR A 37 -5.24 -8.07 -13.84
C TYR A 37 -4.12 -8.79 -14.60
N LEU A 38 -2.85 -8.54 -14.30
CA LEU A 38 -1.76 -9.01 -15.14
C LEU A 38 -1.15 -10.33 -14.66
N LEU A 39 -0.89 -11.21 -15.62
CA LEU A 39 -0.15 -12.45 -15.44
C LEU A 39 1.27 -12.33 -15.99
N ASP A 40 1.43 -11.55 -17.05
CA ASP A 40 2.69 -11.34 -17.76
C ASP A 40 2.78 -9.91 -18.32
N ASN A 41 3.94 -9.57 -18.95
CA ASN A 41 4.19 -8.25 -19.54
C ASN A 41 3.99 -7.08 -18.55
N PRO A 42 4.59 -7.14 -17.34
CA PRO A 42 4.28 -6.20 -16.26
C PRO A 42 4.68 -4.76 -16.56
N LEU A 43 5.61 -4.53 -17.50
CA LEU A 43 6.03 -3.20 -17.92
C LEU A 43 5.43 -2.76 -19.26
N LEU A 44 4.46 -3.53 -19.80
CA LEU A 44 3.80 -3.26 -21.07
C LEU A 44 4.80 -2.97 -22.22
N ARG A 45 5.86 -3.76 -22.29
CA ARG A 45 6.91 -3.59 -23.33
C ARG A 45 6.40 -3.93 -24.73
N GLU A 46 5.35 -4.71 -24.83
CA GLU A 46 4.62 -5.01 -26.04
C GLU A 46 3.12 -4.73 -25.84
N PRO A 47 2.34 -4.61 -26.92
CA PRO A 47 0.90 -4.43 -26.81
C PRO A 47 0.24 -5.51 -25.95
N LEU A 48 -0.71 -5.12 -25.11
CA LEU A 48 -1.42 -6.04 -24.24
C LEU A 48 -2.23 -7.06 -25.07
N ARG A 49 -2.10 -8.33 -24.73
CA ARG A 49 -2.82 -9.45 -25.33
C ARG A 49 -3.56 -10.25 -24.26
N ALA A 50 -4.50 -11.08 -24.68
CA ALA A 50 -5.34 -11.85 -23.75
C ALA A 50 -4.53 -12.77 -22.82
N GLU A 51 -3.44 -13.36 -23.33
CA GLU A 51 -2.54 -14.22 -22.54
C GLU A 51 -1.76 -13.49 -21.44
N HIS A 52 -1.64 -12.16 -21.52
CA HIS A 52 -1.03 -11.35 -20.47
C HIS A 52 -1.98 -11.10 -19.30
N VAL A 53 -3.27 -11.36 -19.47
CA VAL A 53 -4.31 -11.10 -18.48
C VAL A 53 -4.66 -12.40 -17.75
N LYS A 54 -4.89 -12.30 -16.44
CA LYS A 54 -5.30 -13.44 -15.64
C LYS A 54 -6.62 -14.03 -16.14
N PRO A 55 -6.76 -15.35 -16.23
CA PRO A 55 -8.00 -16.00 -16.68
C PRO A 55 -9.15 -15.81 -15.69
N ARG A 56 -8.85 -15.52 -14.43
CA ARG A 56 -9.81 -15.19 -13.38
C ARG A 56 -9.39 -13.92 -12.67
N LEU A 57 -10.21 -12.90 -12.76
CA LEU A 57 -9.99 -11.61 -12.13
C LEU A 57 -10.67 -11.60 -10.76
N VAL A 58 -9.86 -11.48 -9.71
CA VAL A 58 -10.33 -11.41 -8.31
C VAL A 58 -9.58 -10.29 -7.62
N GLY A 59 -10.32 -9.42 -6.96
CA GLY A 59 -9.78 -8.27 -6.23
C GLY A 59 -10.54 -6.98 -6.54
N HIS A 60 -10.25 -5.97 -5.76
CA HIS A 60 -10.83 -4.64 -5.87
C HIS A 60 -9.72 -3.59 -5.97
N TRP A 61 -9.95 -2.58 -6.77
CA TRP A 61 -9.02 -1.47 -6.81
C TRP A 61 -9.64 -0.10 -6.50
N GLY A 62 -10.95 -0.04 -6.33
CA GLY A 62 -11.71 1.18 -6.13
C GLY A 62 -11.28 2.01 -4.92
N THR A 63 -10.91 1.38 -3.81
CA THR A 63 -10.38 2.04 -2.61
C THR A 63 -8.88 2.30 -2.67
N THR A 64 -8.16 1.58 -3.52
CA THR A 64 -6.70 1.57 -3.57
C THR A 64 -6.08 2.94 -3.86
N PRO A 65 -6.59 3.74 -4.82
CA PRO A 65 -6.02 5.07 -5.08
C PRO A 65 -6.08 6.00 -3.87
N GLY A 66 -7.17 5.97 -3.12
CA GLY A 66 -7.31 6.74 -1.88
C GLY A 66 -6.37 6.26 -0.79
N LEU A 67 -6.27 4.95 -0.59
CA LEU A 67 -5.35 4.34 0.38
C LEU A 67 -3.89 4.65 0.06
N ASN A 68 -3.48 4.52 -1.21
CA ASN A 68 -2.14 4.87 -1.66
C ASN A 68 -1.84 6.37 -1.52
N PHE A 69 -2.84 7.23 -1.74
CA PHE A 69 -2.70 8.67 -1.54
C PHE A 69 -2.42 9.00 -0.07
N ILE A 70 -3.17 8.41 0.85
CA ILE A 70 -2.93 8.57 2.28
C ILE A 70 -1.55 8.03 2.66
N TYR A 71 -1.21 6.84 2.17
CA TYR A 71 0.08 6.19 2.45
C TYR A 71 1.27 7.08 2.09
N VAL A 72 1.33 7.61 0.87
CA VAL A 72 2.46 8.44 0.43
C VAL A 72 2.58 9.73 1.25
N HIS A 73 1.45 10.31 1.66
CA HIS A 73 1.46 11.50 2.51
C HIS A 73 1.88 11.20 3.94
N LEU A 74 1.45 10.08 4.52
CA LEU A 74 1.92 9.62 5.83
C LEU A 74 3.43 9.34 5.80
N ASN A 75 3.92 8.62 4.79
CA ASN A 75 5.35 8.37 4.61
C ASN A 75 6.16 9.67 4.56
N ARG A 76 5.68 10.67 3.85
CA ARG A 76 6.32 11.99 3.84
C ARG A 76 6.42 12.59 5.24
N VAL A 77 5.35 12.54 6.01
CA VAL A 77 5.31 13.09 7.37
C VAL A 77 6.19 12.27 8.31
N ILE A 78 6.15 10.95 8.22
CA ILE A 78 7.00 10.03 8.99
C ILE A 78 8.48 10.39 8.78
N LYS A 79 8.91 10.47 7.51
CA LYS A 79 10.32 10.76 7.17
C LYS A 79 10.75 12.18 7.54
N GLN A 80 9.86 13.16 7.44
CA GLN A 80 10.18 14.55 7.81
C GLN A 80 10.30 14.78 9.31
N ARG A 81 9.61 13.97 10.12
CA ARG A 81 9.51 14.16 11.57
C ARG A 81 10.08 13.01 12.39
N ASP A 82 10.63 12.01 11.72
CA ASP A 82 11.15 10.78 12.34
C ASP A 82 10.12 10.13 13.28
N LEU A 83 8.92 9.87 12.75
CA LEU A 83 7.81 9.36 13.54
C LEU A 83 7.82 7.84 13.60
N ASN A 84 7.54 7.32 14.78
CA ASN A 84 7.17 5.92 14.96
C ASN A 84 5.66 5.77 14.67
N MET A 85 5.29 5.23 13.51
CA MET A 85 3.91 5.18 13.06
C MET A 85 3.56 3.86 12.37
N ILE A 86 2.36 3.37 12.65
CA ILE A 86 1.70 2.28 11.91
C ILE A 86 0.50 2.85 11.15
N TYR A 87 0.31 2.37 9.92
CA TYR A 87 -0.86 2.67 9.10
C TYR A 87 -1.72 1.42 8.94
N ILE A 88 -2.97 1.48 9.41
CA ILE A 88 -3.95 0.39 9.34
C ILE A 88 -5.04 0.75 8.34
N ILE A 89 -5.27 -0.14 7.37
CA ILE A 89 -6.33 0.02 6.38
C ILE A 89 -7.53 -0.85 6.74
N GLY A 90 -8.66 -0.23 7.05
CA GLY A 90 -9.94 -0.89 7.33
C GLY A 90 -10.55 -1.54 6.10
N PRO A 91 -10.58 -0.87 4.92
CA PRO A 91 -11.02 -1.51 3.69
C PRO A 91 -10.01 -2.59 3.24
N GLY A 92 -10.07 -3.78 3.84
CA GLY A 92 -9.12 -4.88 3.61
C GLY A 92 -9.00 -5.32 2.16
N HIS A 93 -10.05 -5.11 1.35
CA HIS A 93 -10.03 -5.31 -0.10
C HIS A 93 -9.08 -4.35 -0.84
N GLY A 94 -8.55 -3.33 -0.17
CA GLY A 94 -7.43 -2.49 -0.65
C GLY A 94 -6.04 -3.12 -0.48
N GLY A 95 -5.95 -4.39 -0.11
CA GLY A 95 -4.70 -5.14 0.08
C GLY A 95 -3.66 -4.99 -1.02
N PRO A 96 -4.04 -4.93 -2.32
CA PRO A 96 -3.08 -4.69 -3.39
C PRO A 96 -2.26 -3.41 -3.19
N GLY A 97 -2.84 -2.39 -2.57
CA GLY A 97 -2.12 -1.14 -2.25
C GLY A 97 -1.01 -1.35 -1.23
N ILE A 98 -1.27 -2.11 -0.16
CA ILE A 98 -0.23 -2.38 0.85
C ILE A 98 0.89 -3.23 0.27
N VAL A 99 0.56 -4.26 -0.50
CA VAL A 99 1.56 -5.09 -1.21
C VAL A 99 2.40 -4.23 -2.16
N ALA A 100 1.76 -3.34 -2.92
CA ALA A 100 2.44 -2.42 -3.84
C ALA A 100 3.41 -1.49 -3.10
N ASN A 101 2.97 -0.90 -1.98
CA ASN A 101 3.78 0.02 -1.20
C ASN A 101 4.98 -0.68 -0.55
N THR A 102 4.79 -1.84 0.07
CA THR A 102 5.89 -2.60 0.69
C THR A 102 6.89 -3.11 -0.34
N TRP A 103 6.45 -3.43 -1.56
CA TRP A 103 7.36 -3.77 -2.65
C TRP A 103 8.15 -2.55 -3.15
N LEU A 104 7.51 -1.39 -3.32
CA LEU A 104 8.19 -0.15 -3.71
C LEU A 104 9.24 0.29 -2.70
N GLU A 105 9.01 0.06 -1.42
CA GLU A 105 9.95 0.38 -0.34
C GLU A 105 11.10 -0.61 -0.23
N GLY A 106 11.00 -1.78 -0.85
CA GLY A 106 11.98 -2.84 -0.78
C GLY A 106 11.74 -3.89 0.29
N THR A 107 10.96 -3.58 1.32
CA THR A 107 10.68 -4.50 2.44
C THR A 107 10.13 -5.84 1.98
N TYR A 108 9.27 -5.83 0.95
CA TYR A 108 8.73 -7.07 0.39
C TYR A 108 9.82 -8.00 -0.14
N SER A 109 10.79 -7.44 -0.88
CA SER A 109 11.90 -8.19 -1.46
C SER A 109 12.96 -8.60 -0.43
N GLU A 110 13.07 -7.89 0.69
CA GLU A 110 13.92 -8.31 1.81
C GLU A 110 13.40 -9.61 2.45
N VAL A 111 12.08 -9.73 2.62
CA VAL A 111 11.45 -10.93 3.21
C VAL A 111 11.30 -12.04 2.17
N TYR A 112 10.96 -11.68 0.93
CA TYR A 112 10.77 -12.61 -0.19
C TYR A 112 11.73 -12.31 -1.33
N PRO A 113 13.01 -12.73 -1.24
CA PRO A 113 14.05 -12.36 -2.23
C PRO A 113 13.77 -12.85 -3.65
N ASN A 114 12.91 -13.86 -3.81
CA ASN A 114 12.46 -14.35 -5.11
C ASN A 114 11.48 -13.39 -5.82
N ILE A 115 10.97 -12.38 -5.10
CA ILE A 115 10.12 -11.30 -5.62
C ILE A 115 10.96 -10.02 -5.58
N SER A 116 11.97 -9.96 -6.44
CA SER A 116 12.94 -8.88 -6.53
C SER A 116 12.33 -7.55 -7.04
N GLN A 117 13.01 -6.44 -6.79
CA GLN A 117 12.60 -5.12 -7.30
C GLN A 117 13.08 -4.91 -8.76
N ASP A 118 12.66 -5.81 -9.64
CA ASP A 118 12.90 -5.78 -11.08
C ASP A 118 11.70 -6.30 -11.86
N GLU A 119 11.82 -6.41 -13.17
CA GLU A 119 10.71 -6.85 -14.04
C GLU A 119 10.28 -8.29 -13.73
N GLU A 120 11.20 -9.19 -13.43
CA GLU A 120 10.90 -10.58 -13.09
C GLU A 120 10.21 -10.68 -11.71
N GLY A 121 10.69 -9.92 -10.73
CA GLY A 121 10.04 -9.83 -9.43
C GLY A 121 8.65 -9.21 -9.52
N MET A 122 8.47 -8.16 -10.33
CA MET A 122 7.17 -7.54 -10.59
C MET A 122 6.17 -8.53 -11.22
N LYS A 123 6.64 -9.35 -12.17
CA LYS A 123 5.84 -10.40 -12.79
C LYS A 123 5.37 -11.43 -11.75
N LYS A 124 6.26 -11.85 -10.87
CA LYS A 124 5.92 -12.77 -9.77
C LYS A 124 4.97 -12.13 -8.77
N LEU A 125 5.19 -10.85 -8.41
CA LEU A 125 4.30 -10.07 -7.55
C LEU A 125 2.87 -10.03 -8.10
N PHE A 126 2.73 -9.77 -9.38
CA PHE A 126 1.42 -9.74 -10.03
C PHE A 126 0.78 -11.12 -10.07
N LYS A 127 1.55 -12.13 -10.48
CA LYS A 127 1.05 -13.49 -10.61
C LYS A 127 0.51 -14.07 -9.29
N GLN A 128 1.22 -13.85 -8.18
CA GLN A 128 0.87 -14.46 -6.89
C GLN A 128 -0.42 -13.93 -6.26
N PHE A 129 -0.83 -12.70 -6.60
CA PHE A 129 -1.99 -12.07 -6.01
C PHE A 129 -3.28 -12.81 -6.41
N SER A 130 -4.03 -13.26 -5.40
CA SER A 130 -5.29 -14.01 -5.57
C SER A 130 -5.18 -15.20 -6.54
N PHE A 131 -4.03 -15.89 -6.48
CA PHE A 131 -3.71 -17.04 -7.32
C PHE A 131 -3.39 -18.26 -6.45
N PRO A 132 -3.68 -19.49 -6.87
CA PRO A 132 -3.38 -20.69 -6.08
C PRO A 132 -1.90 -20.76 -5.69
N GLY A 133 -1.63 -20.92 -4.39
CA GLY A 133 -0.28 -20.95 -3.84
C GLY A 133 0.38 -19.56 -3.68
N GLY A 134 -0.35 -18.50 -3.96
CA GLY A 134 0.09 -17.11 -3.76
C GLY A 134 -0.50 -16.47 -2.50
N ILE A 135 -0.76 -15.17 -2.58
CA ILE A 135 -1.31 -14.36 -1.49
C ILE A 135 -2.81 -14.08 -1.68
N PRO A 136 -3.57 -13.83 -0.60
CA PRO A 136 -4.99 -13.51 -0.69
C PRO A 136 -5.25 -12.12 -1.31
N SER A 137 -6.50 -11.89 -1.69
CA SER A 137 -6.95 -10.62 -2.31
C SER A 137 -7.15 -9.47 -1.32
N HIS A 138 -7.09 -9.75 -0.04
CA HIS A 138 -7.26 -8.78 1.05
C HIS A 138 -5.96 -8.60 1.81
N VAL A 139 -5.92 -7.60 2.67
CA VAL A 139 -4.80 -7.42 3.61
C VAL A 139 -4.61 -8.69 4.41
N ALA A 140 -3.37 -9.16 4.48
CA ALA A 140 -3.04 -10.42 5.13
C ALA A 140 -1.64 -10.39 5.74
N PRO A 141 -1.39 -11.23 6.77
CA PRO A 141 -0.10 -11.28 7.47
C PRO A 141 1.09 -11.66 6.60
N GLU A 142 0.86 -12.28 5.45
CA GLU A 142 1.88 -12.60 4.45
C GLU A 142 2.55 -11.35 3.87
N THR A 143 1.88 -10.20 3.92
CA THR A 143 2.50 -8.93 3.53
C THR A 143 3.43 -8.46 4.66
N PRO A 144 4.73 -8.27 4.38
CA PRO A 144 5.71 -7.89 5.41
C PRO A 144 5.28 -6.65 6.19
N GLY A 145 5.34 -6.74 7.52
CA GLY A 145 4.93 -5.68 8.44
C GLY A 145 3.42 -5.56 8.67
N SER A 146 2.59 -6.37 8.01
CA SER A 146 1.16 -6.41 8.29
C SER A 146 0.88 -7.06 9.65
N ILE A 147 0.11 -6.37 10.49
CA ILE A 147 -0.31 -6.88 11.82
C ILE A 147 -1.77 -7.31 11.85
N HIS A 148 -2.43 -7.26 10.72
CA HIS A 148 -3.88 -7.34 10.64
C HIS A 148 -4.32 -8.06 9.37
N GLU A 149 -5.34 -8.88 9.50
CA GLU A 149 -6.06 -9.46 8.39
C GLU A 149 -7.30 -8.60 8.09
N GLY A 150 -7.44 -8.17 6.84
CA GLY A 150 -8.51 -7.28 6.40
C GLY A 150 -9.74 -7.98 5.82
N GLY A 151 -9.91 -9.27 6.06
CA GLY A 151 -11.00 -10.06 5.49
C GLY A 151 -12.37 -9.62 5.95
N GLU A 152 -12.49 -9.14 7.19
CA GLU A 152 -13.75 -8.69 7.78
C GLU A 152 -13.71 -7.18 8.05
N LEU A 153 -14.77 -6.49 7.66
CA LEU A 153 -14.92 -5.06 7.90
C LEU A 153 -15.25 -4.78 9.38
N GLY A 154 -14.81 -3.62 9.87
CA GLY A 154 -15.10 -3.16 11.21
C GLY A 154 -14.02 -3.39 12.28
N TYR A 155 -12.98 -4.16 11.99
CA TYR A 155 -11.91 -4.43 12.96
C TYR A 155 -10.81 -3.36 13.03
N ALA A 156 -10.70 -2.48 12.04
CA ALA A 156 -9.59 -1.54 11.93
C ALA A 156 -9.39 -0.69 13.18
N LEU A 157 -10.46 -0.16 13.76
CA LEU A 157 -10.37 0.67 14.96
C LEU A 157 -9.91 -0.13 16.19
N SER A 158 -10.39 -1.36 16.36
CA SER A 158 -9.97 -2.21 17.49
C SER A 158 -8.51 -2.64 17.36
N HIS A 159 -8.06 -2.96 16.14
CA HIS A 159 -6.64 -3.23 15.88
C HIS A 159 -5.76 -2.00 16.12
N ALA A 160 -6.20 -0.82 15.64
CA ALA A 160 -5.48 0.43 15.87
C ALA A 160 -5.38 0.76 17.37
N TYR A 161 -6.48 0.61 18.09
CA TYR A 161 -6.51 0.83 19.54
C TYR A 161 -5.60 -0.15 20.26
N GLY A 162 -5.67 -1.45 19.92
CA GLY A 162 -4.82 -2.47 20.51
C GLY A 162 -3.33 -2.23 20.27
N ALA A 163 -2.97 -1.82 19.04
CA ALA A 163 -1.59 -1.49 18.71
C ALA A 163 -1.04 -0.29 19.49
N ALA A 164 -1.90 0.71 19.76
CA ALA A 164 -1.52 1.91 20.51
C ALA A 164 -1.55 1.75 22.03
N PHE A 165 -2.30 0.77 22.55
CA PHE A 165 -2.70 0.71 23.97
C PHE A 165 -1.53 0.73 24.95
N ASP A 166 -0.49 -0.06 24.70
CA ASP A 166 0.71 -0.16 25.56
C ASP A 166 1.94 0.56 24.94
N ASN A 167 1.74 1.35 23.90
CA ASN A 167 2.81 1.99 23.15
C ASN A 167 2.59 3.51 23.06
N PRO A 168 2.88 4.28 24.12
CA PRO A 168 2.58 5.73 24.15
C PRO A 168 3.34 6.55 23.11
N ASP A 169 4.46 6.03 22.60
CA ASP A 169 5.28 6.68 21.57
C ASP A 169 4.92 6.26 20.14
N LEU A 170 3.95 5.35 19.99
CA LEU A 170 3.49 4.85 18.70
C LEU A 170 2.26 5.63 18.23
N ILE A 171 2.34 6.20 17.05
CA ILE A 171 1.18 6.79 16.37
C ILE A 171 0.55 5.71 15.50
N VAL A 172 -0.75 5.47 15.68
CA VAL A 172 -1.49 4.54 14.84
C VAL A 172 -2.55 5.31 14.05
N ALA A 173 -2.34 5.36 12.74
CA ALA A 173 -3.28 5.96 11.79
C ALA A 173 -4.18 4.86 11.21
N ALA A 174 -5.48 5.00 11.34
CA ALA A 174 -6.45 4.05 10.78
C ALA A 174 -7.39 4.73 9.79
N VAL A 175 -7.63 4.05 8.67
CA VAL A 175 -8.70 4.37 7.72
C VAL A 175 -9.83 3.38 7.91
N VAL A 176 -11.05 3.88 8.04
CA VAL A 176 -12.28 3.10 8.25
C VAL A 176 -13.30 3.43 7.19
#